data_8ea57c41dd96d78bf703324851e44e2e
#
_entry.id   8ea57c41dd96d78bf703324851e44e2e
#
_cell.length_a   1.000
_cell.length_b   1.000
_cell.length_c   1.000
_cell.angle_alpha   90.00
_cell.angle_beta   90.00
_cell.angle_gamma   90.00
#
_symmetry.space_group_name_H-M   'P 1'
#
loop_
_entity.id
_entity.type
_entity.pdbx_description
1 polymer ?
#
loop_
_entity_poly.entity_id
_entity_poly.type
_entity_poly.pdbx_seq_one_letter_code
_entity_poly.pdbx_strand_id
1 'polypeptide(L)'
;MSKSQVVISGGGPVGLICAYALARRGVTVTVLDQNSELQDDPRAATTHPATLEVLDGLGVIDQVIEQGLVAEEFEFWDRPTGEKVATFDHAALADDTKFPFVVQCEQFKLAKIFLAKLQ
;
A
#
# COMPACT_ATOMS: atom_id res chain seq x y z
N MET A 1 -29.50 11.54 -15.07
CA MET A 1 -28.31 10.72 -15.42
C MET A 1 -28.17 9.61 -14.38
N SER A 2 -28.21 8.36 -14.80
CA SER A 2 -27.88 7.25 -13.92
C SER A 2 -26.42 7.37 -13.53
N LYS A 3 -26.12 7.47 -12.22
CA LYS A 3 -24.73 7.38 -11.75
C LYS A 3 -24.21 5.98 -12.07
N SER A 4 -23.10 5.90 -12.75
CA SER A 4 -22.40 4.64 -12.93
C SER A 4 -22.12 4.05 -11.54
N GLN A 5 -22.55 2.82 -11.32
CA GLN A 5 -22.28 2.10 -10.09
C GLN A 5 -21.25 1.02 -10.35
N VAL A 6 -20.21 0.99 -9.54
CA VAL A 6 -19.16 -0.03 -9.58
C VAL A 6 -19.27 -0.90 -8.34
N VAL A 7 -19.24 -2.21 -8.52
CA VAL A 7 -19.19 -3.19 -7.43
C VAL A 7 -17.79 -3.80 -7.41
N ILE A 8 -17.16 -3.78 -6.24
CA ILE A 8 -15.84 -4.38 -5.99
C ILE A 8 -16.00 -5.56 -5.07
N SER A 9 -15.54 -6.72 -5.50
CA SER A 9 -15.51 -7.93 -4.67
C SER A 9 -14.16 -8.02 -3.97
N GLY A 10 -14.18 -7.91 -2.64
CA GLY A 10 -13.01 -7.92 -1.77
C GLY A 10 -12.73 -6.55 -1.14
N GLY A 11 -12.82 -6.48 0.19
CA GLY A 11 -12.55 -5.31 1.03
C GLY A 11 -11.11 -5.28 1.57
N GLY A 12 -10.17 -5.97 0.92
CA GLY A 12 -8.75 -5.88 1.24
C GLY A 12 -8.11 -4.59 0.74
N PRO A 13 -6.78 -4.41 0.89
CA PRO A 13 -6.10 -3.17 0.54
C PRO A 13 -6.33 -2.76 -0.92
N VAL A 14 -6.26 -3.69 -1.86
CA VAL A 14 -6.46 -3.39 -3.29
C VAL A 14 -7.89 -2.91 -3.57
N GLY A 15 -8.90 -3.60 -3.03
CA GLY A 15 -10.30 -3.23 -3.21
C GLY A 15 -10.63 -1.88 -2.60
N LEU A 16 -10.14 -1.60 -1.41
CA LEU A 16 -10.37 -0.33 -0.71
C LEU A 16 -9.64 0.85 -1.38
N ILE A 17 -8.42 0.64 -1.87
CA ILE A 17 -7.68 1.65 -2.65
C ILE A 17 -8.45 1.97 -3.94
N CYS A 18 -8.90 0.96 -4.66
CA CYS A 18 -9.70 1.12 -5.87
C CYS A 18 -11.00 1.87 -5.60
N ALA A 19 -11.73 1.48 -4.55
CA ALA A 19 -12.96 2.14 -4.12
C ALA A 19 -12.73 3.62 -3.83
N TYR A 20 -11.69 3.94 -3.07
CA TYR A 20 -11.35 5.31 -2.73
C TYR A 20 -10.95 6.14 -3.97
N ALA A 21 -10.15 5.58 -4.85
CA ALA A 21 -9.74 6.25 -6.09
C ALA A 21 -10.93 6.58 -7.00
N LEU A 22 -11.92 5.68 -7.08
CA LEU A 22 -13.16 5.88 -7.83
C LEU A 22 -14.08 6.90 -7.14
N ALA A 23 -14.26 6.78 -5.82
CA ALA A 23 -15.10 7.69 -5.04
C ALA A 23 -14.61 9.14 -5.13
N ARG A 24 -13.29 9.37 -5.08
CA ARG A 24 -12.69 10.70 -5.32
C ARG A 24 -13.02 11.31 -6.69
N ARG A 25 -13.39 10.47 -7.66
CA ARG A 25 -13.82 10.90 -9.01
C ARG A 25 -15.34 10.98 -9.13
N GLY A 26 -16.07 10.87 -8.03
CA GLY A 26 -17.54 10.96 -8.00
C GLY A 26 -18.26 9.71 -8.49
N VAL A 27 -17.55 8.57 -8.61
CA VAL A 27 -18.16 7.29 -8.95
C VAL A 27 -18.76 6.68 -7.70
N THR A 28 -20.01 6.24 -7.78
CA THR A 28 -20.64 5.47 -6.69
C THR A 28 -20.09 4.05 -6.69
N VAL A 29 -19.53 3.61 -5.56
CA VAL A 29 -18.91 2.30 -5.42
C VAL A 29 -19.56 1.53 -4.27
N THR A 30 -19.75 0.23 -4.49
CA THR A 30 -20.13 -0.72 -3.46
C THR A 30 -19.02 -1.75 -3.31
N VAL A 31 -18.48 -1.90 -2.12
CA VAL A 31 -17.47 -2.93 -1.81
C VAL A 31 -18.16 -4.06 -1.04
N LEU A 32 -17.94 -5.28 -1.49
CA LEU A 32 -18.45 -6.50 -0.87
C LEU A 32 -17.28 -7.33 -0.36
N ASP A 33 -17.35 -7.75 0.89
CA ASP A 33 -16.39 -8.69 1.48
C ASP A 33 -17.15 -9.79 2.25
N GLN A 34 -16.57 -10.99 2.28
CA GLN A 34 -17.13 -12.10 3.04
C GLN A 34 -16.94 -11.94 4.54
N ASN A 35 -15.93 -11.16 4.96
CA ASN A 35 -15.65 -10.88 6.36
C ASN A 35 -16.39 -9.62 6.80
N SER A 36 -16.90 -9.63 8.03
CA SER A 36 -17.57 -8.47 8.63
C SER A 36 -16.61 -7.39 9.09
N GLU A 37 -15.33 -7.74 9.26
CA GLU A 37 -14.26 -6.86 9.75
C GLU A 37 -12.98 -7.07 8.96
N LEU A 38 -12.12 -6.04 8.94
CA LEU A 38 -10.78 -6.16 8.39
C LEU A 38 -9.96 -7.14 9.23
N GLN A 39 -9.27 -8.05 8.55
CA GLN A 39 -8.36 -8.98 9.20
C GLN A 39 -7.04 -8.29 9.54
N ASP A 40 -6.60 -8.39 10.77
CA ASP A 40 -5.33 -7.81 11.26
C ASP A 40 -4.14 -8.75 11.04
N ASP A 41 -4.25 -9.69 10.12
CA ASP A 41 -3.17 -10.61 9.80
C ASP A 41 -1.99 -9.89 9.13
N PRO A 42 -0.78 -10.01 9.66
CA PRO A 42 0.42 -9.46 9.05
C PRO A 42 0.83 -10.33 7.85
N ARG A 43 0.24 -10.10 6.68
CA ARG A 43 0.54 -10.86 5.45
C ARG A 43 1.74 -10.28 4.73
N ALA A 44 1.55 -9.19 4.00
CA ALA A 44 2.61 -8.47 3.32
C ALA A 44 2.81 -7.10 3.97
N ALA A 45 4.03 -6.63 3.99
CA ALA A 45 4.36 -5.35 4.61
C ALA A 45 5.08 -4.38 3.65
N THR A 46 5.81 -4.89 2.67
CA THR A 46 6.66 -4.06 1.82
C THR A 46 5.84 -3.32 0.77
N THR A 47 5.83 -2.00 0.86
CA THR A 47 5.24 -1.10 -0.13
C THR A 47 6.38 -0.47 -0.96
N HIS A 48 6.41 -0.79 -2.25
CA HIS A 48 7.45 -0.39 -3.18
C HIS A 48 7.24 1.03 -3.75
N PRO A 49 8.29 1.67 -4.32
CA PRO A 49 8.26 3.04 -4.84
C PRO A 49 7.06 3.35 -5.75
N ALA A 50 6.77 2.50 -6.73
CA ALA A 50 5.64 2.71 -7.65
C ALA A 50 4.28 2.74 -6.91
N THR A 51 4.12 1.94 -5.86
CA THR A 51 2.92 1.98 -5.03
C THR A 51 2.88 3.22 -4.14
N LEU A 52 4.03 3.66 -3.62
CA LEU A 52 4.14 4.89 -2.84
C LEU A 52 3.72 6.12 -3.67
N GLU A 53 4.07 6.17 -4.97
CA GLU A 53 3.61 7.22 -5.88
C GLU A 53 2.09 7.22 -6.07
N VAL A 54 1.48 6.04 -6.17
CA VAL A 54 0.01 5.94 -6.22
C VAL A 54 -0.62 6.46 -4.92
N LEU A 55 -0.05 6.11 -3.78
CA LEU A 55 -0.53 6.56 -2.46
C LEU A 55 -0.33 8.06 -2.25
N ASP A 56 0.75 8.64 -2.79
CA ASP A 56 0.98 10.08 -2.85
C ASP A 56 -0.10 10.78 -3.67
N GLY A 57 -0.37 10.29 -4.88
CA GLY A 57 -1.44 10.80 -5.74
C GLY A 57 -2.85 10.69 -5.11
N LEU A 58 -3.05 9.75 -4.18
CA LEU A 58 -4.28 9.60 -3.41
C LEU A 58 -4.29 10.44 -2.11
N GLY A 59 -3.18 11.08 -1.76
CA GLY A 59 -3.06 11.95 -0.59
C GLY A 59 -3.02 11.21 0.75
N VAL A 60 -2.47 10.00 0.77
CA VAL A 60 -2.37 9.15 1.98
C VAL A 60 -0.94 8.77 2.34
N ILE A 61 0.04 9.19 1.55
CA ILE A 61 1.43 8.77 1.71
C ILE A 61 2.01 9.07 3.10
N ASP A 62 1.71 10.24 3.65
CA ASP A 62 2.23 10.65 4.97
C ASP A 62 1.75 9.71 6.08
N GLN A 63 0.48 9.30 6.03
CA GLN A 63 -0.09 8.35 6.99
C GLN A 63 0.54 6.97 6.89
N VAL A 64 0.91 6.56 5.68
CA VAL A 64 1.57 5.25 5.44
C VAL A 64 3.00 5.28 5.95
N ILE A 65 3.74 6.36 5.71
CA ILE A 65 5.11 6.55 6.22
C ILE A 65 5.12 6.62 7.75
N GLU A 66 4.17 7.34 8.34
CA GLU A 66 4.04 7.47 9.81
C GLU A 66 3.76 6.14 10.50
N GLN A 67 2.97 5.25 9.88
CA GLN A 67 2.61 3.94 10.43
C GLN A 67 3.55 2.81 10.03
N GLY A 68 4.49 3.08 9.13
CA GLY A 68 5.45 2.11 8.63
C GLY A 68 6.88 2.41 9.06
N LEU A 69 7.80 1.60 8.54
CA LEU A 69 9.24 1.77 8.67
C LEU A 69 9.84 1.99 7.27
N VAL A 70 10.49 3.12 7.07
CA VAL A 70 11.23 3.39 5.84
C VAL A 70 12.49 2.53 5.81
N ALA A 71 12.70 1.82 4.71
CA ALA A 71 13.91 1.03 4.44
C ALA A 71 14.51 1.47 3.10
N GLU A 72 15.70 2.04 3.17
CA GLU A 72 16.43 2.57 2.01
C GLU A 72 17.19 1.48 1.26
N GLU A 73 17.56 0.42 1.95
CA GLU A 73 18.29 -0.72 1.40
C GLU A 73 17.73 -2.06 1.89
N PHE A 74 18.05 -3.13 1.18
CA PHE A 74 17.85 -4.50 1.64
C PHE A 74 19.04 -5.38 1.27
N GLU A 75 19.25 -6.40 2.08
CA GLU A 75 20.42 -7.26 2.01
C GLU A 75 20.05 -8.72 1.88
N PHE A 76 20.84 -9.47 1.14
CA PHE A 76 20.82 -10.92 1.11
C PHE A 76 22.01 -11.47 1.87
N TRP A 77 21.75 -12.42 2.76
CA TRP A 77 22.74 -13.07 3.58
C TRP A 77 22.71 -14.58 3.39
N ASP A 78 23.88 -15.20 3.27
CA ASP A 78 23.99 -16.65 3.32
C ASP A 78 23.82 -17.11 4.76
N ARG A 79 22.72 -17.80 5.05
CA ARG A 79 22.36 -18.18 6.40
C ARG A 79 23.35 -19.19 7.04
N PRO A 80 23.87 -20.21 6.30
CA PRO A 80 24.85 -21.15 6.84
C PRO A 80 26.17 -20.51 7.23
N THR A 81 26.70 -19.59 6.43
CA THR A 81 28.00 -18.96 6.66
C THR A 81 27.93 -17.63 7.41
N GLY A 82 26.76 -16.97 7.42
CA GLY A 82 26.60 -15.63 7.95
C GLY A 82 27.27 -14.54 7.07
N GLU A 83 27.60 -14.86 5.84
CA GLU A 83 28.21 -13.91 4.91
C GLU A 83 27.15 -13.12 4.16
N LYS A 84 27.42 -11.81 4.00
CA LYS A 84 26.57 -10.96 3.17
C LYS A 84 26.84 -11.22 1.69
N VAL A 85 25.80 -11.62 0.95
CA VAL A 85 25.86 -11.95 -0.48
C VAL A 85 25.71 -10.71 -1.33
N ALA A 86 24.72 -9.85 -1.01
CA ALA A 86 24.43 -8.65 -1.78
C ALA A 86 23.69 -7.60 -0.95
N THR A 87 23.90 -6.34 -1.29
CA THR A 87 23.12 -5.19 -0.82
C THR A 87 22.49 -4.50 -2.02
N PHE A 88 21.22 -4.15 -1.92
CA PHE A 88 20.49 -3.37 -2.92
C PHE A 88 20.06 -2.06 -2.30
N ASP A 89 20.59 -0.97 -2.81
CA ASP A 89 20.30 0.38 -2.37
C ASP A 89 19.27 1.02 -3.29
N HIS A 90 18.13 1.43 -2.73
CA HIS A 90 17.08 2.10 -3.49
C HIS A 90 17.48 3.52 -3.92
N ALA A 91 18.53 4.11 -3.37
CA ALA A 91 19.04 5.40 -3.82
C ALA A 91 19.38 5.41 -5.32
N ALA A 92 19.67 4.23 -5.91
CA ALA A 92 19.83 4.08 -7.36
C ALA A 92 18.59 4.51 -8.17
N LEU A 93 17.42 4.61 -7.54
CA LEU A 93 16.15 5.04 -8.16
C LEU A 93 15.87 6.53 -7.95
N ALA A 94 16.78 7.30 -7.37
CA ALA A 94 16.52 8.69 -6.98
C ALA A 94 16.15 9.62 -8.16
N ASP A 95 16.63 9.31 -9.36
CA ASP A 95 16.30 10.06 -10.58
C ASP A 95 14.95 9.65 -11.19
N ASP A 96 14.41 8.48 -10.80
CA ASP A 96 13.20 7.89 -11.39
C ASP A 96 11.96 8.08 -10.51
N THR A 97 12.12 8.29 -9.20
CA THR A 97 11.01 8.39 -8.25
C THR A 97 11.28 9.35 -7.10
N LYS A 98 10.21 9.96 -6.58
CA LYS A 98 10.25 10.75 -5.33
C LYS A 98 10.49 9.88 -4.08
N PHE A 99 10.29 8.57 -4.19
CA PHE A 99 10.34 7.62 -3.09
C PHE A 99 11.40 6.55 -3.36
N PRO A 100 12.72 6.90 -3.32
CA PRO A 100 13.79 5.94 -3.53
C PRO A 100 14.01 5.07 -2.29
N PHE A 101 12.95 4.43 -1.80
CA PHE A 101 12.92 3.56 -0.63
C PHE A 101 11.66 2.70 -0.66
N VAL A 102 11.57 1.72 0.21
CA VAL A 102 10.33 1.01 0.50
C VAL A 102 9.82 1.38 1.88
N VAL A 103 8.52 1.24 2.10
CA VAL A 103 7.91 1.37 3.42
C VAL A 103 7.41 0.01 3.87
N GLN A 104 7.90 -0.45 5.01
CA GLN A 104 7.42 -1.64 5.68
C GLN A 104 6.19 -1.26 6.50
N CYS A 105 5.02 -1.39 5.89
CA CYS A 105 3.73 -1.09 6.50
C CYS A 105 2.78 -2.25 6.20
N GLU A 106 2.33 -2.94 7.23
CA GLU A 106 1.48 -4.12 7.07
C GLU A 106 0.17 -3.76 6.34
N GLN A 107 -0.24 -4.61 5.43
CA GLN A 107 -1.38 -4.38 4.53
C GLN A 107 -2.68 -4.03 5.25
N PHE A 108 -2.90 -4.59 6.45
CA PHE A 108 -4.10 -4.28 7.22
C PHE A 108 -4.13 -2.81 7.70
N LYS A 109 -2.98 -2.20 7.99
CA LYS A 109 -2.88 -0.78 8.34
C LYS A 109 -3.29 0.08 7.16
N LEU A 110 -2.78 -0.26 5.97
CA LEU A 110 -3.16 0.41 4.73
C LEU A 110 -4.67 0.28 4.46
N ALA A 111 -5.23 -0.91 4.63
CA ALA A 111 -6.66 -1.14 4.49
C ALA A 111 -7.49 -0.29 5.47
N LYS A 112 -7.07 -0.19 6.74
CA LYS A 112 -7.71 0.66 7.75
C LYS A 112 -7.71 2.15 7.38
N ILE A 113 -6.59 2.67 6.83
CA ILE A 113 -6.51 4.05 6.35
C ILE A 113 -7.59 4.32 5.30
N PHE A 114 -7.71 3.46 4.30
CA PHE A 114 -8.68 3.66 3.22
C PHE A 114 -10.12 3.42 3.66
N LEU A 115 -10.37 2.44 4.53
CA LEU A 115 -11.71 2.23 5.08
C LEU A 115 -12.20 3.46 5.85
N ALA A 116 -11.34 4.04 6.69
CA ALA A 116 -11.67 5.27 7.45
C ALA A 116 -11.96 6.48 6.54
N LYS A 117 -11.37 6.53 5.35
CA LYS A 117 -11.62 7.61 4.38
C LYS A 117 -12.88 7.39 3.53
N LEU A 118 -13.39 6.17 3.48
CA LEU A 118 -14.60 5.80 2.73
C LEU A 118 -15.88 5.91 3.57
N GLN A 119 -15.77 5.99 4.89
CA GLN A 119 -16.87 6.17 5.84
C GLN A 119 -17.14 7.66 6.08
#